data_c43e82385b9ca249e315eec78b4f5115
#
_entry.id   c43e82385b9ca249e315eec78b4f5115
#
_cell.length_a   1.000
_cell.length_b   1.000
_cell.length_c   1.000
_cell.angle_alpha   90.00
_cell.angle_beta   90.00
_cell.angle_gamma   90.00
#
_symmetry.space_group_name_H-M   'P 1'
#
loop_
_entity.id
_entity.type
_entity.pdbx_description
1 polymer ?
#
loop_
_entity_poly.entity_id
_entity_poly.type
_entity_poly.pdbx_seq_one_letter_code
_entity_poly.pdbx_strand_id
1 'polypeptide(L)'
;QHGSDKILMAMKRGYTAMEYKSTIRKLRAIRPDMSISSDFIVGFPGETDDDFAKMMKLIADIGFDNSFSFIFSPRPGTPAANLHDETPHEVKLARLQELQAAINANIATISNQRLGTVQRILVEGASKRDNGELMGRTECNRVVNFAGHPRLVGQLVDVRITETRSYTLRGEVLTAETVA
;
A
#
# COMPACT_ATOMS: atom_id res chain seq x y z
N GLN A 1 -0.59 -9.75 8.12
CA GLN A 1 0.87 -9.95 8.10
C GLN A 1 1.28 -11.18 7.30
N HIS A 2 0.41 -12.16 7.15
CA HIS A 2 0.63 -13.36 6.36
C HIS A 2 -0.69 -13.94 5.84
N GLY A 3 -0.63 -14.75 4.76
CA GLY A 3 -1.80 -15.42 4.17
C GLY A 3 -2.02 -16.84 4.66
N SER A 4 -1.06 -17.41 5.39
CA SER A 4 -1.14 -18.77 5.97
C SER A 4 -1.56 -18.71 7.44
N ASP A 5 -2.61 -19.44 7.80
CA ASP A 5 -3.10 -19.53 9.18
C ASP A 5 -2.06 -20.18 10.11
N LYS A 6 -1.29 -21.15 9.59
CA LYS A 6 -0.16 -21.76 10.32
C LYS A 6 0.86 -20.69 10.75
N ILE A 7 1.26 -19.82 9.83
CA ILE A 7 2.24 -18.76 10.10
C ILE A 7 1.62 -17.65 10.98
N LEU A 8 0.38 -17.26 10.73
CA LEU A 8 -0.35 -16.31 11.59
C LEU A 8 -0.40 -16.80 13.04
N MET A 9 -0.70 -18.07 13.26
CA MET A 9 -0.72 -18.69 14.60
C MET A 9 0.68 -18.69 15.23
N ALA A 10 1.73 -19.03 14.45
CA ALA A 10 3.11 -19.00 14.93
C ALA A 10 3.59 -17.58 15.28
N MET A 11 3.10 -16.57 14.56
CA MET A 11 3.31 -15.14 14.86
C MET A 11 2.43 -14.64 16.02
N LYS A 12 1.61 -15.50 16.63
CA LYS A 12 0.66 -15.13 17.69
C LYS A 12 -0.39 -14.12 17.26
N ARG A 13 -0.83 -14.20 15.98
CA ARG A 13 -1.96 -13.40 15.49
C ARG A 13 -3.27 -14.08 15.88
N GLY A 14 -4.21 -13.31 16.42
CA GLY A 14 -5.50 -13.81 16.92
C GLY A 14 -6.59 -13.91 15.84
N TYR A 15 -6.24 -14.07 14.57
CA TYR A 15 -7.18 -14.18 13.46
C TYR A 15 -6.62 -15.07 12.34
N THR A 16 -7.53 -15.59 11.52
CA THR A 16 -7.24 -16.36 10.32
C THR A 16 -7.25 -15.48 9.06
N ALA A 17 -6.65 -15.96 7.98
CA ALA A 17 -6.69 -15.28 6.69
C ALA A 17 -8.14 -15.14 6.16
N MET A 18 -9.02 -16.10 6.47
CA MET A 18 -10.44 -16.05 6.10
C MET A 18 -11.19 -14.96 6.87
N GLU A 19 -10.99 -14.83 8.16
CA GLU A 19 -11.58 -13.77 8.98
C GLU A 19 -11.11 -12.39 8.54
N TYR A 20 -9.82 -12.25 8.23
CA TYR A 20 -9.27 -11.03 7.66
C TYR A 20 -9.95 -10.66 6.34
N LYS A 21 -10.02 -11.58 5.38
CA LYS A 21 -10.72 -11.36 4.10
C LYS A 21 -12.20 -11.00 4.29
N SER A 22 -12.87 -11.63 5.26
CA SER A 22 -14.26 -11.31 5.59
C SER A 22 -14.40 -9.87 6.09
N THR A 23 -13.50 -9.43 6.96
CA THR A 23 -13.46 -8.06 7.48
C THR A 23 -13.24 -7.04 6.34
N ILE A 24 -12.29 -7.30 5.44
CA ILE A 24 -12.03 -6.43 4.28
C ILE A 24 -13.25 -6.36 3.36
N ARG A 25 -13.94 -7.48 3.11
CA ARG A 25 -15.17 -7.48 2.30
C ARG A 25 -16.28 -6.61 2.90
N LYS A 26 -16.50 -6.71 4.22
CA LYS A 26 -17.46 -5.86 4.94
C LYS A 26 -17.10 -4.39 4.86
N LEU A 27 -15.82 -4.07 5.01
CA LEU A 27 -15.31 -2.70 4.91
C LEU A 27 -15.54 -2.13 3.50
N ARG A 28 -15.21 -2.89 2.45
CA ARG A 28 -15.42 -2.48 1.06
C ARG A 28 -16.90 -2.41 0.65
N ALA A 29 -17.78 -3.14 1.31
CA ALA A 29 -19.22 -2.98 1.10
C ALA A 29 -19.72 -1.60 1.54
N ILE A 30 -19.07 -0.98 2.54
CA ILE A 30 -19.38 0.36 3.04
C ILE A 30 -18.58 1.44 2.28
N ARG A 31 -17.29 1.20 2.02
CA ARG A 31 -16.37 2.10 1.33
C ARG A 31 -15.61 1.33 0.25
N PRO A 32 -16.19 1.20 -0.97
CA PRO A 32 -15.59 0.42 -2.07
C PRO A 32 -14.22 0.95 -2.53
N ASP A 33 -14.01 2.25 -2.42
CA ASP A 33 -12.82 2.99 -2.83
C ASP A 33 -11.72 3.07 -1.77
N MET A 34 -11.94 2.43 -0.60
CA MET A 34 -10.99 2.51 0.51
C MET A 34 -9.64 1.89 0.14
N SER A 35 -8.59 2.67 0.29
CA SER A 35 -7.21 2.22 0.19
C SER A 35 -6.83 1.38 1.42
N ILE A 36 -6.25 0.20 1.18
CA ILE A 36 -5.85 -0.74 2.24
C ILE A 36 -4.35 -0.98 2.12
N SER A 37 -3.64 -0.81 3.21
CA SER A 37 -2.24 -1.16 3.35
C SER A 37 -2.03 -2.21 4.44
N SER A 38 -0.92 -2.93 4.37
CA SER A 38 -0.56 -3.93 5.38
C SER A 38 0.95 -4.08 5.49
N ASP A 39 1.39 -4.61 6.63
CA ASP A 39 2.77 -5.03 6.82
C ASP A 39 2.88 -6.53 6.57
N PHE A 40 3.89 -6.95 5.81
CA PHE A 40 4.16 -8.36 5.51
C PHE A 40 5.54 -8.76 6.01
N ILE A 41 5.63 -9.98 6.53
CA ILE A 41 6.89 -10.60 6.91
C ILE A 41 7.03 -11.90 6.13
N VAL A 42 8.09 -12.03 5.33
CA VAL A 42 8.47 -13.24 4.60
C VAL A 42 9.59 -13.97 5.31
N GLY A 43 9.71 -15.27 5.09
CA GLY A 43 10.79 -16.08 5.66
C GLY A 43 10.69 -16.20 7.18
N PHE A 44 9.48 -16.19 7.73
CA PHE A 44 9.27 -16.55 9.12
C PHE A 44 9.68 -18.01 9.34
N PRO A 45 10.33 -18.38 10.47
CA PRO A 45 10.74 -19.74 10.73
C PRO A 45 9.63 -20.77 10.52
N GLY A 46 9.89 -21.76 9.65
CA GLY A 46 8.91 -22.78 9.26
C GLY A 46 7.93 -22.40 8.15
N GLU A 47 8.13 -21.25 7.50
CA GLU A 47 7.39 -20.87 6.30
C GLU A 47 7.78 -21.75 5.11
N THR A 48 6.82 -22.50 4.57
CA THR A 48 6.99 -23.34 3.37
C THR A 48 6.61 -22.56 2.11
N ASP A 49 6.89 -23.15 0.93
CA ASP A 49 6.46 -22.57 -0.36
C ASP A 49 4.92 -22.50 -0.45
N ASP A 50 4.21 -23.50 0.09
CA ASP A 50 2.74 -23.45 0.18
C ASP A 50 2.24 -22.30 1.08
N ASP A 51 2.91 -22.04 2.20
CA ASP A 51 2.59 -20.92 3.07
C ASP A 51 2.83 -19.57 2.34
N PHE A 52 3.93 -19.45 1.60
CA PHE A 52 4.22 -18.27 0.79
C PHE A 52 3.20 -18.11 -0.35
N ALA A 53 2.83 -19.19 -1.05
CA ALA A 53 1.80 -19.15 -2.08
C ALA A 53 0.44 -18.64 -1.53
N LYS A 54 0.08 -19.05 -0.31
CA LYS A 54 -1.11 -18.53 0.39
C LYS A 54 -1.02 -17.02 0.68
N MET A 55 0.18 -16.53 0.99
CA MET A 55 0.40 -15.08 1.15
C MET A 55 0.23 -14.33 -0.18
N MET A 56 0.82 -14.83 -1.26
CA MET A 56 0.65 -14.23 -2.59
C MET A 56 -0.80 -14.24 -3.04
N LYS A 57 -1.53 -15.33 -2.74
CA LYS A 57 -2.97 -15.38 -2.98
C LYS A 57 -3.75 -14.35 -2.15
N LEU A 58 -3.41 -14.13 -0.89
CA LEU A 58 -4.02 -13.08 -0.07
C LEU A 58 -3.81 -11.70 -0.70
N ILE A 59 -2.59 -11.41 -1.16
CA ILE A 59 -2.24 -10.14 -1.81
C ILE A 59 -3.07 -9.92 -3.07
N ALA A 60 -3.21 -10.96 -3.92
CA ALA A 60 -4.02 -10.90 -5.13
C ALA A 60 -5.52 -10.71 -4.82
N ASP A 61 -6.06 -11.45 -3.83
CA ASP A 61 -7.49 -11.40 -3.47
C ASP A 61 -7.90 -10.05 -2.86
N ILE A 62 -7.00 -9.42 -2.10
CA ILE A 62 -7.27 -8.13 -1.42
C ILE A 62 -6.94 -6.94 -2.33
N GLY A 63 -5.85 -7.00 -3.10
CA GLY A 63 -5.37 -5.85 -3.88
C GLY A 63 -4.96 -4.70 -2.96
N PHE A 64 -3.90 -4.91 -2.19
CA PHE A 64 -3.36 -3.87 -1.31
C PHE A 64 -2.79 -2.70 -2.12
N ASP A 65 -3.08 -1.49 -1.66
CA ASP A 65 -2.63 -0.25 -2.27
C ASP A 65 -1.21 0.15 -1.86
N ASN A 66 -0.73 -0.40 -0.76
CA ASN A 66 0.64 -0.24 -0.29
C ASN A 66 0.99 -1.34 0.70
N SER A 67 2.28 -1.56 0.93
CA SER A 67 2.75 -2.40 2.03
C SER A 67 4.14 -2.01 2.50
N PHE A 68 4.40 -2.28 3.78
CA PHE A 68 5.76 -2.46 4.28
C PHE A 68 6.05 -3.96 4.34
N SER A 69 7.13 -4.38 3.69
CA SER A 69 7.47 -5.81 3.56
C SER A 69 8.91 -6.04 4.01
N PHE A 70 9.09 -7.06 4.85
CA PHE A 70 10.36 -7.34 5.50
C PHE A 70 10.68 -8.84 5.46
N ILE A 71 11.96 -9.18 5.39
CA ILE A 71 12.41 -10.51 5.78
C ILE A 71 12.34 -10.60 7.30
N PHE A 72 11.88 -11.74 7.82
CA PHE A 72 11.88 -11.99 9.26
C PHE A 72 13.27 -11.75 9.84
N SER A 73 13.31 -10.99 10.93
CA SER A 73 14.51 -10.75 11.72
C SER A 73 14.21 -11.11 13.18
N PRO A 74 14.98 -12.04 13.78
CA PRO A 74 14.77 -12.41 15.17
C PRO A 74 15.03 -11.21 16.09
N ARG A 75 14.10 -10.98 17.01
CA ARG A 75 14.23 -9.91 18.01
C ARG A 75 14.49 -10.54 19.38
N PRO A 76 15.58 -10.16 20.08
CA PRO A 76 15.88 -10.66 21.41
C PRO A 76 14.67 -10.53 22.36
N GLY A 77 14.43 -11.56 23.15
CA GLY A 77 13.32 -11.59 24.10
C GLY A 77 11.96 -11.99 23.53
N THR A 78 11.87 -12.27 22.23
CA THR A 78 10.64 -12.81 21.63
C THR A 78 10.69 -14.32 21.48
N PRO A 79 9.56 -15.05 21.61
CA PRO A 79 9.52 -16.50 21.39
C PRO A 79 10.04 -16.90 19.99
N ALA A 80 9.78 -16.06 18.98
CA ALA A 80 10.20 -16.30 17.60
C ALA A 80 11.72 -16.26 17.41
N ALA A 81 12.47 -15.58 18.30
CA ALA A 81 13.93 -15.52 18.23
C ALA A 81 14.61 -16.89 18.47
N ASN A 82 13.90 -17.81 19.14
CA ASN A 82 14.40 -19.13 19.47
C ASN A 82 13.90 -20.22 18.49
N LEU A 83 13.14 -19.85 17.47
CA LEU A 83 12.68 -20.79 16.46
C LEU A 83 13.82 -21.15 15.53
N HIS A 84 13.93 -22.45 15.21
CA HIS A 84 14.88 -22.94 14.23
C HIS A 84 14.45 -22.54 12.81
N ASP A 85 15.39 -22.04 12.04
CA ASP A 85 15.15 -21.53 10.69
C ASP A 85 16.25 -21.98 9.75
N GLU A 86 15.91 -22.93 8.88
CA GLU A 86 16.81 -23.50 7.87
C GLU A 86 16.62 -22.85 6.48
N THR A 87 15.68 -21.92 6.33
CA THR A 87 15.40 -21.32 5.02
C THR A 87 16.58 -20.44 4.58
N PRO A 88 17.21 -20.73 3.44
CA PRO A 88 18.33 -19.92 2.93
C PRO A 88 17.92 -18.47 2.73
N HIS A 89 18.87 -17.56 2.96
CA HIS A 89 18.63 -16.12 2.81
C HIS A 89 18.21 -15.74 1.39
N GLU A 90 18.77 -16.40 0.38
CA GLU A 90 18.42 -16.16 -1.02
C GLU A 90 16.95 -16.49 -1.31
N VAL A 91 16.41 -17.55 -0.70
CA VAL A 91 14.99 -17.92 -0.83
C VAL A 91 14.11 -16.84 -0.21
N LYS A 92 14.47 -16.36 0.97
CA LYS A 92 13.74 -15.26 1.64
C LYS A 92 13.78 -13.97 0.83
N LEU A 93 14.94 -13.65 0.26
CA LEU A 93 15.11 -12.48 -0.59
C LEU A 93 14.26 -12.59 -1.88
N ALA A 94 14.25 -13.76 -2.53
CA ALA A 94 13.43 -14.00 -3.70
C ALA A 94 11.94 -13.85 -3.38
N ARG A 95 11.46 -14.42 -2.27
CA ARG A 95 10.08 -14.24 -1.80
C ARG A 95 9.73 -12.77 -1.53
N LEU A 96 10.64 -12.02 -0.91
CA LEU A 96 10.43 -10.58 -0.67
C LEU A 96 10.30 -9.81 -1.98
N GLN A 97 11.17 -10.08 -2.96
CA GLN A 97 11.14 -9.43 -4.27
C GLN A 97 9.84 -9.74 -5.03
N GLU A 98 9.41 -11.00 -5.02
CA GLU A 98 8.14 -11.42 -5.65
C GLU A 98 6.94 -10.72 -5.00
N LEU A 99 6.89 -10.66 -3.68
CA LEU A 99 5.85 -9.96 -2.94
C LEU A 99 5.83 -8.47 -3.28
N GLN A 100 6.98 -7.81 -3.26
CA GLN A 100 7.10 -6.39 -3.60
C GLN A 100 6.69 -6.10 -5.05
N ALA A 101 7.02 -6.99 -5.99
CA ALA A 101 6.59 -6.86 -7.38
C ALA A 101 5.05 -6.91 -7.51
N ALA A 102 4.39 -7.84 -6.80
CA ALA A 102 2.93 -7.94 -6.79
C ALA A 102 2.26 -6.68 -6.19
N ILE A 103 2.79 -6.18 -5.08
CA ILE A 103 2.28 -4.93 -4.47
C ILE A 103 2.48 -3.74 -5.42
N ASN A 104 3.64 -3.61 -6.06
CA ASN A 104 3.91 -2.53 -7.01
C ASN A 104 2.96 -2.58 -8.22
N ALA A 105 2.63 -3.78 -8.70
CA ALA A 105 1.63 -3.96 -9.76
C ALA A 105 0.22 -3.47 -9.31
N ASN A 106 -0.17 -3.78 -8.09
CA ASN A 106 -1.42 -3.29 -7.51
C ASN A 106 -1.41 -1.75 -7.39
N ILE A 107 -0.33 -1.16 -6.88
CA ILE A 107 -0.17 0.30 -6.77
C ILE A 107 -0.33 0.97 -8.14
N ALA A 108 0.30 0.42 -9.17
CA ALA A 108 0.20 0.94 -10.53
C ALA A 108 -1.24 0.86 -11.06
N THR A 109 -1.91 -0.29 -10.88
CA THR A 109 -3.30 -0.50 -11.29
C THR A 109 -4.24 0.49 -10.60
N ILE A 110 -4.15 0.62 -9.28
CA ILE A 110 -4.99 1.54 -8.49
C ILE A 110 -4.70 3.01 -8.84
N SER A 111 -3.43 3.36 -9.10
CA SER A 111 -3.06 4.70 -9.55
C SER A 111 -3.69 5.02 -10.91
N ASN A 112 -3.60 4.09 -11.88
CA ASN A 112 -4.14 4.28 -13.22
C ASN A 112 -5.67 4.44 -13.23
N GLN A 113 -6.39 3.80 -12.31
CA GLN A 113 -7.83 3.99 -12.14
C GLN A 113 -8.21 5.42 -11.71
N ARG A 114 -7.25 6.19 -11.20
CA ARG A 114 -7.49 7.59 -10.81
C ARG A 114 -7.25 8.59 -11.95
N LEU A 115 -6.69 8.15 -13.06
CA LEU A 115 -6.45 9.01 -14.22
C LEU A 115 -7.78 9.58 -14.74
N GLY A 116 -7.81 10.89 -14.98
CA GLY A 116 -9.01 11.63 -15.41
C GLY A 116 -10.02 11.93 -14.28
N THR A 117 -9.89 11.31 -13.09
CA THR A 117 -10.79 11.58 -11.96
C THR A 117 -10.43 12.90 -11.26
N VAL A 118 -11.41 13.46 -10.57
CA VAL A 118 -11.21 14.62 -9.68
C VAL A 118 -10.99 14.10 -8.26
N GLN A 119 -9.88 14.51 -7.67
CA GLN A 119 -9.50 14.15 -6.31
C GLN A 119 -9.45 15.38 -5.41
N ARG A 120 -10.00 15.27 -4.20
CA ARG A 120 -9.87 16.29 -3.18
C ARG A 120 -8.52 16.19 -2.49
N ILE A 121 -7.74 17.27 -2.52
CA ILE A 121 -6.34 17.29 -2.11
C ILE A 121 -6.17 18.29 -0.95
N LEU A 122 -5.58 17.82 0.15
CA LEU A 122 -5.04 18.72 1.16
C LEU A 122 -3.65 19.19 0.72
N VAL A 123 -3.51 20.48 0.46
CA VAL A 123 -2.23 21.06 0.01
C VAL A 123 -1.29 21.21 1.20
N GLU A 124 -0.16 20.50 1.18
CA GLU A 124 0.81 20.47 2.30
C GLU A 124 1.93 21.47 2.14
N GLY A 125 2.29 21.85 0.91
CA GLY A 125 3.40 22.77 0.66
C GLY A 125 3.92 22.74 -0.76
N ALA A 126 5.15 23.26 -0.94
CA ALA A 126 5.86 23.19 -2.21
C ALA A 126 6.31 21.75 -2.51
N SER A 127 6.27 21.37 -3.79
CA SER A 127 6.85 20.10 -4.25
C SER A 127 8.35 20.06 -3.99
N LYS A 128 8.83 18.93 -3.48
CA LYS A 128 10.28 18.75 -3.21
C LYS A 128 11.11 18.52 -4.47
N ARG A 129 10.48 18.21 -5.60
CA ARG A 129 11.17 17.80 -6.84
C ARG A 129 11.03 18.79 -7.98
N ASP A 130 9.94 19.56 -7.98
CA ASP A 130 9.64 20.50 -9.06
C ASP A 130 9.47 21.91 -8.48
N ASN A 131 10.41 22.82 -8.84
CA ASN A 131 10.34 24.21 -8.42
C ASN A 131 9.11 24.89 -9.07
N GLY A 132 8.24 25.46 -8.24
CA GLY A 132 7.03 26.16 -8.67
C GLY A 132 5.75 25.31 -8.62
N GLU A 133 5.83 24.02 -8.30
CA GLU A 133 4.65 23.18 -8.05
C GLU A 133 4.34 23.07 -6.57
N LEU A 134 3.07 22.82 -6.27
CA LEU A 134 2.61 22.43 -4.97
C LEU A 134 2.48 20.90 -4.86
N MET A 135 2.52 20.42 -3.64
CA MET A 135 2.31 19.03 -3.29
C MET A 135 1.21 18.95 -2.24
N GLY A 136 0.35 17.98 -2.39
CA GLY A 136 -0.67 17.66 -1.40
C GLY A 136 -1.00 16.17 -1.40
N ARG A 137 -2.01 15.79 -0.59
CA ARG A 137 -2.42 14.39 -0.45
C ARG A 137 -3.91 14.23 -0.67
N THR A 138 -4.24 13.13 -1.34
CA THR A 138 -5.62 12.64 -1.46
C THR A 138 -6.11 12.07 -0.13
N GLU A 139 -7.42 11.81 -0.01
CA GLU A 139 -8.01 11.09 1.14
C GLU A 139 -7.37 9.73 1.40
N CYS A 140 -6.87 9.05 0.35
CA CYS A 140 -6.16 7.78 0.47
C CYS A 140 -4.63 7.95 0.60
N ASN A 141 -4.17 9.14 1.02
CA ASN A 141 -2.78 9.46 1.32
C ASN A 141 -1.81 9.42 0.11
N ARG A 142 -2.31 9.44 -1.14
CA ARG A 142 -1.45 9.56 -2.32
C ARG A 142 -0.97 10.98 -2.50
N VAL A 143 0.31 11.11 -2.81
CA VAL A 143 0.92 12.39 -3.12
C VAL A 143 0.50 12.83 -4.53
N VAL A 144 0.05 14.07 -4.64
CA VAL A 144 -0.28 14.73 -5.92
C VAL A 144 0.54 15.99 -6.05
N ASN A 145 1.24 16.15 -7.17
CA ASN A 145 1.96 17.36 -7.53
C ASN A 145 1.17 18.11 -8.63
N PHE A 146 1.06 19.43 -8.49
CA PHE A 146 0.27 20.25 -9.39
C PHE A 146 0.75 21.69 -9.38
N ALA A 147 0.58 22.41 -10.49
CA ALA A 147 0.83 23.84 -10.56
C ALA A 147 -0.22 24.61 -9.75
N GLY A 148 0.21 25.54 -8.92
CA GLY A 148 -0.71 26.30 -8.10
C GLY A 148 -0.05 27.46 -7.36
N HIS A 149 -0.88 28.41 -6.92
CA HIS A 149 -0.39 29.57 -6.16
C HIS A 149 -0.10 29.16 -4.70
N PRO A 150 1.00 29.62 -4.06
CA PRO A 150 1.37 29.27 -2.68
C PRO A 150 0.27 29.52 -1.63
N ARG A 151 -0.67 30.44 -1.89
CA ARG A 151 -1.83 30.70 -1.02
C ARG A 151 -2.73 29.49 -0.79
N LEU A 152 -2.62 28.44 -1.62
CA LEU A 152 -3.41 27.21 -1.50
C LEU A 152 -2.89 26.28 -0.40
N VAL A 153 -1.70 26.52 0.12
CA VAL A 153 -1.13 25.70 1.22
C VAL A 153 -2.06 25.73 2.43
N GLY A 154 -2.36 24.56 2.99
CA GLY A 154 -3.30 24.38 4.08
C GLY A 154 -4.77 24.29 3.67
N GLN A 155 -5.08 24.42 2.38
CA GLN A 155 -6.44 24.35 1.87
C GLN A 155 -6.74 22.99 1.24
N LEU A 156 -8.03 22.65 1.19
CA LEU A 156 -8.56 21.54 0.38
C LEU A 156 -8.94 22.08 -1.00
N VAL A 157 -8.37 21.49 -2.04
CA VAL A 157 -8.63 21.85 -3.44
C VAL A 157 -9.02 20.63 -4.25
N ASP A 158 -9.82 20.83 -5.27
CA ASP A 158 -10.16 19.77 -6.22
C ASP A 158 -9.16 19.79 -7.39
N VAL A 159 -8.55 18.64 -7.66
CA VAL A 159 -7.52 18.46 -8.66
C VAL A 159 -7.91 17.32 -9.60
N ARG A 160 -7.94 17.57 -10.91
CA ARG A 160 -8.10 16.55 -11.93
C ARG A 160 -6.77 15.86 -12.15
N ILE A 161 -6.73 14.54 -12.00
CA ILE A 161 -5.51 13.74 -12.20
C ILE A 161 -5.25 13.59 -13.69
N THR A 162 -4.07 14.04 -14.13
CA THR A 162 -3.67 14.04 -15.56
C THR A 162 -2.55 13.04 -15.86
N GLU A 163 -1.77 12.64 -14.83
CA GLU A 163 -0.65 11.71 -15.01
C GLU A 163 -0.49 10.84 -13.75
N THR A 164 -0.11 9.58 -13.96
CA THR A 164 0.28 8.66 -12.89
C THR A 164 1.77 8.35 -12.98
N ARG A 165 2.46 8.34 -11.84
CA ARG A 165 3.85 7.94 -11.69
C ARG A 165 3.94 6.80 -10.66
N SER A 166 5.11 6.21 -10.51
CA SER A 166 5.29 5.01 -9.66
C SER A 166 4.69 5.15 -8.26
N TYR A 167 4.83 6.32 -7.61
CA TYR A 167 4.34 6.56 -6.24
C TYR A 167 3.63 7.89 -6.06
N THR A 168 3.46 8.67 -7.13
CA THR A 168 2.84 9.98 -7.10
C THR A 168 1.91 10.17 -8.28
N LEU A 169 0.99 11.10 -8.14
CA LEU A 169 0.11 11.56 -9.20
C LEU A 169 0.49 12.98 -9.60
N ARG A 170 0.11 13.38 -10.79
CA ARG A 170 0.10 14.79 -11.21
C ARG A 170 -1.32 15.18 -11.61
N GLY A 171 -1.62 16.47 -11.50
CA GLY A 171 -2.94 16.96 -11.86
C GLY A 171 -2.98 18.47 -12.06
N GLU A 172 -4.17 18.93 -12.34
CA GLU A 172 -4.49 20.34 -12.55
C GLU A 172 -5.59 20.75 -11.57
N VAL A 173 -5.38 21.87 -10.89
CA VAL A 173 -6.39 22.45 -9.99
C VAL A 173 -7.60 22.90 -10.79
N LEU A 174 -8.78 22.48 -10.37
CA LEU A 174 -10.02 23.00 -10.92
C LEU A 174 -10.32 24.37 -10.31
N THR A 175 -10.29 25.41 -11.14
CA THR A 175 -10.76 26.74 -10.78
C THR A 175 -12.25 26.84 -11.04
N ALA A 176 -12.93 27.80 -10.41
CA ALA A 176 -14.37 28.01 -10.63
C ALA A 176 -14.77 28.22 -12.11
N GLU A 177 -13.83 28.62 -12.95
CA GLU A 177 -14.01 28.78 -14.40
C GLU A 177 -13.94 27.47 -15.21
N THR A 178 -13.43 26.37 -14.61
CA THR A 178 -13.26 25.08 -15.29
C THR A 178 -14.45 24.14 -15.07
N VAL A 179 -15.44 24.55 -14.26
CA VAL A 179 -16.61 23.75 -13.86
C VAL A 179 -17.89 24.16 -14.63
N ALA A 180 -17.77 25.04 -15.63
CA ALA A 180 -18.87 25.47 -16.49
C ALA A 180 -18.99 24.62 -17.75
#